data_5f9d75aead80d845209a4658458206ca
#
_entry.id   5f9d75aead80d845209a4658458206ca
#
_cell.length_a   1.000
_cell.length_b   1.000
_cell.length_c   1.000
_cell.angle_alpha   90.00
_cell.angle_beta   90.00
_cell.angle_gamma   90.00
#
_symmetry.space_group_name_H-M   'P 1'
#
loop_
_entity.id
_entity.type
_entity.pdbx_description
1 polymer ?
#
loop_
_entity_poly.entity_id
_entity_poly.type
_entity_poly.pdbx_seq_one_letter_code
_entity_poly.pdbx_strand_id
1 'polypeptide(L)'
;MPTFPDIDLIGQPGFAEALRQLSPNAVADVDTLVIYDTDYEFLARVLGAAGYDDPKLQLHLLEWTPASGPLGLTGLIHHLQIRRVLLFGQEMVSLGLHFEVAEYFPVEVAGVTYMKNPSVEIIATAKAAGDNGPAGALWRGVKGRFMREA
;
A
#
# COMPACT_ATOMS: atom_id res chain seq x y z
N MET A 1 -1.76 1.09 33.52
CA MET A 1 -1.65 0.49 32.81
C MET A 1 -1.80 0.85 31.69
N PRO A 2 -1.63 0.73 31.24
CA PRO A 2 -1.41 1.17 30.28
C PRO A 2 -1.93 1.14 29.28
N THR A 3 -1.94 1.31 28.91
CA THR A 3 -1.87 1.55 27.71
C THR A 3 -2.04 0.33 26.96
N PHE A 4 -3.12 -0.34 27.09
CA PHE A 4 -3.40 -1.49 26.33
C PHE A 4 -3.32 -1.27 24.83
N PRO A 5 -3.79 -0.14 24.27
CA PRO A 5 -3.64 0.09 22.85
C PRO A 5 -2.18 0.06 22.39
N ASP A 6 -1.29 0.63 23.18
CA ASP A 6 0.11 0.62 22.83
C ASP A 6 0.69 -0.78 22.90
N ILE A 7 0.27 -1.56 23.88
CA ILE A 7 0.70 -2.93 24.00
C ILE A 7 0.22 -3.75 22.82
N ASP A 8 -1.04 -3.56 22.41
CA ASP A 8 -1.59 -4.28 21.26
C ASP A 8 -0.83 -3.96 19.98
N LEU A 9 -0.50 -2.68 19.77
CA LEU A 9 0.26 -2.29 18.60
C LEU A 9 1.68 -2.87 18.61
N ILE A 10 2.33 -2.86 19.76
CA ILE A 10 3.67 -3.44 19.88
C ILE A 10 3.62 -4.94 19.60
N GLY A 11 2.54 -5.60 19.98
CA GLY A 11 2.35 -7.02 19.73
C GLY A 11 1.96 -7.39 18.31
N GLN A 12 1.64 -6.43 17.45
CA GLN A 12 1.28 -6.71 16.07
C GLN A 12 2.50 -7.17 15.28
N PRO A 13 2.38 -8.27 14.48
CA PRO A 13 3.51 -8.73 13.69
C PRO A 13 4.03 -7.64 12.77
N GLY A 14 5.34 -7.46 12.76
CA GLY A 14 5.99 -6.55 11.84
C GLY A 14 5.77 -5.07 12.10
N PHE A 15 5.01 -4.69 13.13
CA PHE A 15 4.65 -3.29 13.35
C PHE A 15 5.86 -2.40 13.52
N ALA A 16 6.78 -2.75 14.42
CA ALA A 16 7.97 -1.93 14.68
C ALA A 16 8.86 -1.86 13.46
N GLU A 17 9.03 -2.96 12.75
CA GLU A 17 9.85 -3.00 11.55
C GLU A 17 9.24 -2.13 10.45
N ALA A 18 7.94 -2.23 10.25
CA ALA A 18 7.23 -1.43 9.25
C ALA A 18 7.37 0.05 9.54
N LEU A 19 7.24 0.47 10.80
CA LEU A 19 7.40 1.87 11.16
C LEU A 19 8.80 2.39 10.83
N ARG A 20 9.82 1.55 11.00
CA ARG A 20 11.19 1.95 10.67
C ARG A 20 11.40 2.11 9.17
N GLN A 21 10.68 1.34 8.36
CA GLN A 21 10.85 1.34 6.91
C GLN A 21 9.95 2.31 6.16
N LEU A 22 8.93 2.84 6.82
CA LEU A 22 8.05 3.83 6.19
C LEU A 22 8.84 5.05 5.78
N SER A 23 8.40 5.70 4.70
CA SER A 23 9.05 6.92 4.24
C SER A 23 9.03 7.95 5.38
N PRO A 24 10.21 8.40 5.84
CA PRO A 24 10.28 9.21 7.06
C PRO A 24 9.83 10.65 6.87
N ASN A 25 9.73 11.10 5.63
CA ASN A 25 9.42 12.48 5.32
C ASN A 25 7.95 12.70 4.93
N ALA A 26 7.10 11.69 5.08
CA ALA A 26 5.67 11.85 4.78
C ALA A 26 5.07 12.91 5.70
N VAL A 27 4.27 13.79 5.12
CA VAL A 27 3.65 14.86 5.89
C VAL A 27 2.49 14.32 6.73
N ALA A 28 2.11 15.08 7.75
CA ALA A 28 1.16 14.61 8.76
C ALA A 28 -0.22 14.28 8.21
N ASP A 29 -0.65 14.92 7.13
CA ASP A 29 -2.00 14.75 6.60
C ASP A 29 -2.15 13.60 5.64
N VAL A 30 -1.08 12.83 5.42
CA VAL A 30 -1.11 11.74 4.47
C VAL A 30 -2.01 10.62 4.99
N ASP A 31 -2.99 10.22 4.19
CA ASP A 31 -3.95 9.18 4.54
C ASP A 31 -3.88 7.95 3.64
N THR A 32 -2.91 7.89 2.75
CA THR A 32 -2.74 6.79 1.81
C THR A 32 -1.46 6.03 2.09
N LEU A 33 -1.59 4.71 2.19
CA LEU A 33 -0.48 3.80 2.41
C LEU A 33 -0.29 2.95 1.16
N VAL A 34 0.93 2.88 0.66
CA VAL A 34 1.28 2.01 -0.48
C VAL A 34 2.29 0.99 0.01
N ILE A 35 1.94 -0.28 -0.09
CA ILE A 35 2.83 -1.40 0.24
C ILE A 35 3.20 -2.09 -1.05
N TYR A 36 4.50 -2.11 -1.36
CA TYR A 36 5.00 -2.66 -2.62
C TYR A 36 6.16 -3.60 -2.35
N ASP A 37 6.39 -4.51 -3.27
CA ASP A 37 7.41 -5.54 -3.08
C ASP A 37 8.74 -5.22 -3.77
N THR A 38 8.72 -4.49 -4.88
CA THR A 38 9.94 -4.19 -5.63
C THR A 38 9.67 -3.10 -6.66
N ASP A 39 10.72 -2.71 -7.41
CA ASP A 39 10.66 -1.80 -8.57
C ASP A 39 9.98 -0.47 -8.25
N TYR A 40 10.53 0.23 -7.28
CA TYR A 40 10.01 1.54 -6.90
C TYR A 40 10.00 2.53 -8.08
N GLU A 41 10.96 2.45 -8.99
CA GLU A 41 11.01 3.38 -10.11
C GLU A 41 9.76 3.31 -10.99
N PHE A 42 9.31 2.10 -11.31
CA PHE A 42 8.07 1.94 -12.07
C PHE A 42 6.87 2.42 -11.26
N LEU A 43 6.82 2.06 -9.99
CA LEU A 43 5.74 2.49 -9.11
C LEU A 43 5.69 4.00 -9.00
N ALA A 44 6.85 4.66 -8.88
CA ALA A 44 6.91 6.12 -8.78
C ALA A 44 6.34 6.79 -10.02
N ARG A 45 6.55 6.19 -11.20
CA ARG A 45 5.96 6.75 -12.43
C ARG A 45 4.43 6.64 -12.42
N VAL A 46 3.91 5.53 -11.93
CA VAL A 46 2.46 5.36 -11.81
C VAL A 46 1.89 6.38 -10.81
N LEU A 47 2.55 6.53 -9.67
CA LEU A 47 2.10 7.47 -8.65
C LEU A 47 2.22 8.92 -9.14
N GLY A 48 3.27 9.23 -9.91
CA GLY A 48 3.40 10.55 -10.52
C GLY A 48 2.25 10.87 -11.46
N ALA A 49 1.81 9.89 -12.26
CA ALA A 49 0.66 10.07 -13.12
C ALA A 49 -0.64 10.27 -12.34
N ALA A 50 -0.70 9.75 -11.11
CA ALA A 50 -1.84 9.96 -10.22
C ALA A 50 -1.80 11.27 -9.46
N GLY A 51 -0.79 12.11 -9.72
CA GLY A 51 -0.67 13.42 -9.09
C GLY A 51 0.31 13.50 -7.94
N TYR A 52 0.99 12.41 -7.62
CA TYR A 52 1.97 12.40 -6.52
C TYR A 52 3.36 12.69 -7.06
N ASP A 53 3.68 13.98 -7.21
CA ASP A 53 4.95 14.40 -7.78
C ASP A 53 6.14 13.99 -6.91
N ASP A 54 5.93 13.95 -5.61
CA ASP A 54 6.94 13.48 -4.66
C ASP A 54 6.30 12.44 -3.74
N PRO A 55 6.23 11.19 -4.21
CA PRO A 55 5.52 10.16 -3.45
C PRO A 55 6.01 9.97 -2.02
N LYS A 56 7.32 10.16 -1.79
CA LYS A 56 7.89 9.96 -0.44
C LYS A 56 7.43 11.00 0.56
N LEU A 57 6.98 12.16 0.09
CA LEU A 57 6.43 13.19 0.96
C LEU A 57 4.91 13.13 1.04
N GLN A 58 4.27 12.58 0.03
CA GLN A 58 2.82 12.67 -0.14
C GLN A 58 2.10 11.38 0.19
N LEU A 59 2.84 10.30 0.40
CA LEU A 59 2.29 8.98 0.69
C LEU A 59 3.11 8.31 1.78
N HIS A 60 2.47 7.40 2.52
CA HIS A 60 3.21 6.45 3.34
C HIS A 60 3.62 5.31 2.41
N LEU A 61 4.90 5.15 2.18
CA LEU A 61 5.45 4.09 1.32
C LEU A 61 6.15 3.06 2.18
N LEU A 62 5.82 1.79 1.95
CA LEU A 62 6.43 0.69 2.67
C LEU A 62 6.83 -0.40 1.69
N GLU A 63 8.11 -0.72 1.66
CA GLU A 63 8.58 -1.88 0.91
C GLU A 63 8.47 -3.10 1.80
N TRP A 64 7.69 -4.08 1.37
CA TRP A 64 7.42 -5.27 2.17
C TRP A 64 7.16 -6.44 1.26
N THR A 65 7.69 -7.61 1.60
CA THR A 65 7.48 -8.84 0.85
C THR A 65 7.04 -9.94 1.81
N PRO A 66 6.50 -11.06 1.29
CA PRO A 66 6.24 -12.21 2.16
C PRO A 66 7.49 -12.67 2.92
N ALA A 67 8.68 -12.48 2.34
CA ALA A 67 9.93 -12.83 3.01
C ALA A 67 10.23 -11.90 4.20
N SER A 68 9.63 -10.73 4.26
CA SER A 68 9.78 -9.81 5.39
C SER A 68 9.03 -10.32 6.64
N GLY A 69 8.15 -11.27 6.46
CA GLY A 69 7.33 -11.85 7.53
C GLY A 69 5.92 -11.28 7.56
N PRO A 70 5.10 -11.77 8.49
CA PRO A 70 3.73 -11.28 8.59
C PRO A 70 3.67 -9.83 9.06
N LEU A 71 2.64 -9.12 8.64
CA LEU A 71 2.44 -7.72 8.99
C LEU A 71 1.01 -7.51 9.46
N GLY A 72 0.85 -6.96 10.66
CA GLY A 72 -0.45 -6.56 11.17
C GLY A 72 -0.86 -5.23 10.57
N LEU A 73 -1.42 -5.26 9.37
CA LEU A 73 -1.77 -4.05 8.64
C LEU A 73 -2.82 -3.21 9.37
N THR A 74 -3.78 -3.85 10.04
CA THR A 74 -4.82 -3.13 10.76
C THR A 74 -4.23 -2.19 11.82
N GLY A 75 -3.19 -2.63 12.52
CA GLY A 75 -2.51 -1.78 13.49
C GLY A 75 -1.87 -0.56 12.87
N LEU A 76 -1.22 -0.72 11.71
CA LEU A 76 -0.64 0.41 10.99
C LEU A 76 -1.72 1.38 10.52
N ILE A 77 -2.81 0.86 9.98
CA ILE A 77 -3.92 1.69 9.51
C ILE A 77 -4.45 2.57 10.63
N HIS A 78 -4.67 1.99 11.81
CA HIS A 78 -5.14 2.77 12.95
C HIS A 78 -4.10 3.77 13.44
N HIS A 79 -2.86 3.33 13.55
CA HIS A 79 -1.79 4.19 14.06
C HIS A 79 -1.55 5.41 13.15
N LEU A 80 -1.58 5.21 11.84
CA LEU A 80 -1.29 6.26 10.87
C LEU A 80 -2.56 6.96 10.35
N GLN A 81 -3.74 6.51 10.79
CA GLN A 81 -5.02 7.05 10.33
C GLN A 81 -5.18 6.94 8.82
N ILE A 82 -4.88 5.76 8.29
CA ILE A 82 -4.93 5.50 6.86
C ILE A 82 -6.38 5.28 6.42
N ARG A 83 -6.73 5.81 5.26
CA ARG A 83 -8.04 5.66 4.65
C ARG A 83 -8.00 4.96 3.30
N ARG A 84 -6.83 4.89 2.68
CA ARG A 84 -6.65 4.25 1.38
C ARG A 84 -5.39 3.41 1.42
N VAL A 85 -5.47 2.17 0.96
CA VAL A 85 -4.35 1.23 0.97
C VAL A 85 -4.19 0.64 -0.42
N LEU A 86 -3.01 0.83 -1.00
CA LEU A 86 -2.66 0.29 -2.31
C LEU A 86 -1.59 -0.78 -2.12
N LEU A 87 -1.89 -1.99 -2.55
CA LEU A 87 -1.06 -3.17 -2.29
C LEU A 87 -0.49 -3.75 -3.58
N PHE A 88 0.78 -4.10 -3.57
CA PHE A 88 1.46 -4.73 -4.69
C PHE A 88 2.22 -5.96 -4.21
N GLY A 89 1.90 -7.13 -4.78
CA GLY A 89 2.61 -8.36 -4.48
C GLY A 89 2.41 -8.85 -3.06
N GLN A 90 1.31 -8.50 -2.43
CA GLN A 90 1.01 -8.87 -1.05
C GLN A 90 -0.09 -9.92 -1.00
N GLU A 91 -0.08 -10.72 0.05
CA GLU A 91 -1.15 -11.66 0.33
C GLU A 91 -1.97 -11.13 1.50
N MET A 92 -3.30 -11.15 1.35
CA MET A 92 -4.19 -10.58 2.37
C MET A 92 -3.99 -11.29 3.72
N VAL A 93 -3.84 -12.61 3.71
CA VAL A 93 -3.64 -13.37 4.95
C VAL A 93 -2.35 -12.95 5.65
N SER A 94 -1.28 -12.73 4.89
CA SER A 94 0.00 -12.30 5.45
C SER A 94 -0.08 -10.91 6.08
N LEU A 95 -1.07 -10.13 5.69
CA LEU A 95 -1.31 -8.79 6.24
C LEU A 95 -2.34 -8.82 7.38
N GLY A 96 -2.77 -10.00 7.79
CA GLY A 96 -3.77 -10.13 8.84
C GLY A 96 -5.17 -9.75 8.43
N LEU A 97 -5.44 -9.72 7.13
CA LEU A 97 -6.76 -9.36 6.61
C LEU A 97 -7.55 -10.60 6.25
N HIS A 98 -8.82 -10.63 6.64
CA HIS A 98 -9.68 -11.80 6.51
C HIS A 98 -10.80 -11.59 5.50
N PHE A 99 -10.57 -10.75 4.50
CA PHE A 99 -11.49 -10.57 3.39
C PHE A 99 -10.70 -10.67 2.09
N GLU A 100 -11.39 -11.01 1.01
CA GLU A 100 -10.78 -11.14 -0.30
C GLU A 100 -11.09 -9.91 -1.15
N VAL A 101 -10.11 -9.52 -1.97
CA VAL A 101 -10.23 -8.39 -2.89
C VAL A 101 -9.76 -8.88 -4.25
N ALA A 102 -10.58 -8.68 -5.28
CA ALA A 102 -10.16 -8.99 -6.64
C ALA A 102 -9.08 -8.00 -7.07
N GLU A 103 -8.08 -8.51 -7.79
CA GLU A 103 -7.00 -7.65 -8.26
C GLU A 103 -7.52 -6.51 -9.12
N TYR A 104 -6.93 -5.34 -8.94
CA TYR A 104 -7.21 -4.10 -9.68
C TYR A 104 -8.55 -3.43 -9.36
N PHE A 105 -9.36 -3.97 -8.45
CA PHE A 105 -10.65 -3.39 -8.12
C PHE A 105 -10.65 -2.82 -6.71
N PRO A 106 -10.79 -1.49 -6.55
CA PRO A 106 -10.88 -0.91 -5.21
C PRO A 106 -12.14 -1.39 -4.48
N VAL A 107 -11.96 -1.70 -3.20
CA VAL A 107 -13.03 -2.17 -2.31
C VAL A 107 -12.93 -1.42 -1.00
N GLU A 108 -14.06 -0.97 -0.48
CA GLU A 108 -14.09 -0.31 0.82
C GLU A 108 -14.54 -1.29 1.89
N VAL A 109 -13.75 -1.37 2.96
CA VAL A 109 -14.05 -2.21 4.12
C VAL A 109 -13.82 -1.37 5.37
N ALA A 110 -14.85 -1.22 6.19
CA ALA A 110 -14.77 -0.47 7.46
C ALA A 110 -14.17 0.94 7.29
N GLY A 111 -14.54 1.63 6.23
CA GLY A 111 -14.12 2.99 5.98
C GLY A 111 -12.76 3.12 5.32
N VAL A 112 -12.12 2.03 4.99
CA VAL A 112 -10.80 2.03 4.32
C VAL A 112 -10.95 1.42 2.94
N THR A 113 -10.42 2.10 1.92
CA THR A 113 -10.43 1.60 0.55
C THR A 113 -9.15 0.82 0.29
N TYR A 114 -9.29 -0.41 -0.14
CA TYR A 114 -8.17 -1.29 -0.47
C TYR A 114 -8.16 -1.61 -1.95
N MET A 115 -6.99 -1.68 -2.53
CA MET A 115 -6.81 -2.19 -3.89
C MET A 115 -5.61 -3.11 -3.91
N LYS A 116 -5.83 -4.34 -4.34
CA LYS A 116 -4.78 -5.36 -4.41
C LYS A 116 -4.32 -5.50 -5.85
N ASN A 117 -3.01 -5.56 -6.05
CA ASN A 117 -2.42 -5.70 -7.38
C ASN A 117 -1.34 -6.79 -7.34
N PRO A 118 -0.99 -7.38 -8.49
CA PRO A 118 0.19 -8.24 -8.57
C PRO A 118 1.46 -7.48 -8.19
N SER A 119 2.57 -8.21 -8.09
CA SER A 119 3.87 -7.60 -7.89
C SER A 119 4.10 -6.48 -8.92
N VAL A 120 4.72 -5.39 -8.48
CA VAL A 120 5.08 -4.29 -9.38
C VAL A 120 5.94 -4.82 -10.55
N GLU A 121 6.83 -5.76 -10.28
CA GLU A 121 7.67 -6.36 -11.31
C GLU A 121 6.85 -7.05 -12.40
N ILE A 122 5.79 -7.75 -12.03
CA ILE A 122 4.92 -8.43 -13.00
C ILE A 122 4.30 -7.40 -13.95
N ILE A 123 3.81 -6.31 -13.40
CA ILE A 123 3.16 -5.26 -14.20
C ILE A 123 4.18 -4.57 -15.10
N ALA A 124 5.35 -4.25 -14.54
CA ALA A 124 6.41 -3.58 -15.28
C ALA A 124 6.96 -4.44 -16.42
N THR A 125 7.16 -5.74 -16.14
CA THR A 125 7.67 -6.67 -17.13
C THR A 125 6.68 -6.86 -18.28
N ALA A 126 5.40 -6.97 -17.97
CA ALA A 126 4.36 -7.08 -18.99
C ALA A 126 4.36 -5.85 -19.90
N LYS A 127 4.44 -4.67 -19.30
CA LYS A 127 4.44 -3.42 -20.07
C LYS A 127 5.69 -3.33 -20.96
N ALA A 128 6.83 -3.71 -20.46
CA ALA A 128 8.08 -3.70 -21.24
C ALA A 128 8.00 -4.68 -22.41
N ALA A 129 7.23 -5.76 -22.29
CA ALA A 129 7.03 -6.74 -23.34
C ALA A 129 5.91 -6.34 -24.31
N GLY A 130 5.33 -5.18 -24.16
CA GLY A 130 4.26 -4.71 -25.03
C GLY A 130 2.85 -5.06 -24.58
N ASP A 131 2.70 -5.74 -23.45
CA ASP A 131 1.39 -6.07 -22.89
C ASP A 131 0.98 -4.99 -21.91
N ASN A 132 0.08 -4.12 -22.33
CA ASN A 132 -0.41 -3.01 -21.53
C ASN A 132 -1.64 -3.37 -20.68
N GLY A 133 -2.08 -4.63 -20.70
CA GLY A 133 -3.25 -5.07 -19.95
C GLY A 133 -3.12 -4.84 -18.46
N PRO A 134 -2.07 -5.38 -17.80
CA PRO A 134 -1.89 -5.18 -16.36
C PRO A 134 -1.74 -3.71 -15.98
N ALA A 135 -0.91 -2.96 -16.71
CA ALA A 135 -0.71 -1.54 -16.43
C ALA A 135 -2.00 -0.74 -16.62
N GLY A 136 -2.79 -1.07 -17.65
CA GLY A 136 -4.06 -0.42 -17.88
C GLY A 136 -5.08 -0.74 -16.78
N ALA A 137 -5.11 -1.99 -16.33
CA ALA A 137 -6.00 -2.38 -15.24
C ALA A 137 -5.64 -1.65 -13.95
N LEU A 138 -4.35 -1.59 -13.63
CA LEU A 138 -3.86 -0.85 -12.47
C LEU A 138 -4.28 0.61 -12.57
N TRP A 139 -4.06 1.23 -13.71
CA TRP A 139 -4.37 2.64 -13.91
C TRP A 139 -5.87 2.93 -13.73
N ARG A 140 -6.73 2.07 -14.24
CA ARG A 140 -8.17 2.25 -14.07
C ARG A 140 -8.58 2.25 -12.60
N GLY A 141 -8.00 1.35 -11.79
CA GLY A 141 -8.27 1.30 -10.37
C GLY A 141 -7.72 2.53 -9.64
N VAL A 142 -6.48 2.91 -9.93
CA VAL A 142 -5.86 4.08 -9.34
C VAL A 142 -6.64 5.34 -9.67
N LYS A 143 -7.02 5.49 -10.94
CA LYS A 143 -7.78 6.66 -11.39
C LYS A 143 -9.13 6.78 -10.69
N GLY A 144 -9.74 5.64 -10.34
CA GLY A 144 -11.03 5.65 -9.68
C GLY A 144 -11.00 6.11 -8.23
N ARG A 145 -9.98 5.71 -7.45
CA ARG A 145 -10.01 5.90 -6.00
C ARG A 145 -8.70 6.36 -5.37
N PHE A 146 -7.62 6.44 -6.12
CA PHE A 146 -6.29 6.71 -5.55
C PHE A 146 -5.60 7.95 -6.12
N MET A 147 -6.29 8.75 -6.91
CA MET A 147 -5.71 10.01 -7.39
C MET A 147 -5.44 10.94 -6.22
N ARG A 148 -4.37 11.71 -6.33
CA ARG A 148 -4.09 12.73 -5.35
C ARG A 148 -5.17 13.80 -5.42
N GLU A 149 -5.73 14.14 -4.28
CA GLU A 149 -6.70 15.21 -4.19
C GLU A 149 -5.99 16.56 -4.16
N ALA A 150 -6.53 17.48 -4.91
CA ALA A 150 -5.95 18.81 -5.01
C ALA A 150 -6.26 19.65 -3.77
#